data_b5a94606ddfd62e3adc4b3297b34a5c1
#
_entry.id   b5a94606ddfd62e3adc4b3297b34a5c1
#
_cell.length_a   1.000
_cell.length_b   1.000
_cell.length_c   1.000
_cell.angle_alpha   90.00
_cell.angle_beta   90.00
_cell.angle_gamma   90.00
#
_symmetry.space_group_name_H-M   'P 1'
#
loop_
_entity.id
_entity.type
_entity.pdbx_description
1 polymer ?
#
loop_
_entity_poly.entity_id
_entity_poly.type
_entity_poly.pdbx_seq_one_letter_code
_entity_poly.pdbx_strand_id
1 'polypeptide(L)'
;MKKIIIRTPNFIGDTINTTPCLELIKQEYPEAEFTIVGPDFVRELFKYDPRITHYITFPLKRKKKLSTYWKIVRELRKENGELGVIFVNTFISALLFRLGNVKKNIGYNREGRGFLLDFSPEINYHKHYINRYAFLFNEYIGNKYVYLPELSLRHTGQKTFQFDNSHKTIALYLGGENKEFRKYPDEYAVQLLRLLNRQGYNLL
;
A
#
# COMPACT_ATOMS: atom_id res chain seq x y z
N MET A 1 -12.03 20.43 -7.20
CA MET A 1 -10.85 19.58 -6.94
C MET A 1 -11.34 18.35 -6.19
N LYS A 2 -11.05 17.13 -6.67
CA LYS A 2 -11.63 15.89 -6.11
C LYS A 2 -10.73 15.35 -5.00
N LYS A 3 -11.24 15.23 -3.79
CA LYS A 3 -10.51 14.60 -2.67
C LYS A 3 -10.79 13.10 -2.63
N ILE A 4 -9.74 12.32 -2.78
CA ILE A 4 -9.79 10.85 -2.80
C ILE A 4 -9.05 10.30 -1.59
N ILE A 5 -9.74 9.52 -0.77
CA ILE A 5 -9.17 8.92 0.42
C ILE A 5 -8.86 7.44 0.15
N ILE A 6 -7.62 7.05 0.38
CA ILE A 6 -7.12 5.73 0.03
C ILE A 6 -6.70 4.97 1.28
N ARG A 7 -7.36 3.84 1.57
CA ARG A 7 -6.95 2.91 2.62
C ARG A 7 -5.95 1.92 2.07
N THR A 8 -4.67 2.13 2.35
CA THR A 8 -3.57 1.27 1.88
C THR A 8 -3.54 -0.07 2.60
N PRO A 9 -2.97 -1.12 2.01
CA PRO A 9 -2.62 -2.36 2.69
C PRO A 9 -1.72 -2.13 3.91
N ASN A 10 -1.55 -3.20 4.70
CA ASN A 10 -0.79 -3.15 5.96
C ASN A 10 0.68 -3.56 5.81
N PHE A 11 1.10 -3.99 4.64
CA PHE A 11 2.46 -4.42 4.33
C PHE A 11 3.06 -3.57 3.21
N ILE A 12 4.38 -3.37 3.25
CA ILE A 12 5.11 -2.50 2.29
C ILE A 12 4.90 -2.98 0.86
N GLY A 13 5.15 -4.28 0.58
CA GLY A 13 5.01 -4.85 -0.76
C GLY A 13 3.59 -4.69 -1.32
N ASP A 14 2.56 -4.98 -0.50
CA ASP A 14 1.16 -4.80 -0.91
C ASP A 14 0.83 -3.33 -1.16
N THR A 15 1.42 -2.42 -0.38
CA THR A 15 1.24 -0.98 -0.57
C THR A 15 1.88 -0.50 -1.88
N ILE A 16 3.06 -0.99 -2.23
CA ILE A 16 3.69 -0.70 -3.53
C ILE A 16 2.80 -1.21 -4.67
N ASN A 17 2.18 -2.38 -4.52
CA ASN A 17 1.27 -2.93 -5.53
C ASN A 17 0.00 -2.07 -5.75
N THR A 18 -0.27 -1.06 -4.92
CA THR A 18 -1.37 -0.11 -5.14
C THR A 18 -0.98 1.03 -6.09
N THR A 19 0.29 1.23 -6.39
CA THR A 19 0.75 2.38 -7.19
C THR A 19 0.14 2.45 -8.60
N PRO A 20 -0.09 1.33 -9.33
CA PRO A 20 -0.81 1.37 -10.59
C PRO A 20 -2.23 1.95 -10.46
N CYS A 21 -2.91 1.65 -9.36
CA CYS A 21 -4.24 2.21 -9.09
C CYS A 21 -4.17 3.71 -8.81
N LEU A 22 -3.17 4.18 -8.04
CA LEU A 22 -2.96 5.61 -7.79
C LEU A 22 -2.73 6.37 -9.10
N GLU A 23 -1.95 5.80 -10.01
CA GLU A 23 -1.69 6.37 -11.32
C GLU A 23 -2.98 6.43 -12.15
N LEU A 24 -3.74 5.33 -12.19
CA LEU A 24 -5.01 5.25 -12.90
C LEU A 24 -6.05 6.27 -12.40
N ILE A 25 -6.14 6.43 -11.08
CA ILE A 25 -7.00 7.44 -10.45
C ILE A 25 -6.59 8.85 -10.88
N LYS A 26 -5.27 9.11 -10.96
CA LYS A 26 -4.77 10.43 -11.37
C LYS A 26 -4.98 10.71 -12.85
N GLN A 27 -4.91 9.68 -13.71
CA GLN A 27 -5.26 9.78 -15.13
C GLN A 27 -6.75 10.11 -15.32
N GLU A 28 -7.64 9.47 -14.54
CA GLU A 28 -9.08 9.72 -14.60
C GLU A 28 -9.48 11.06 -13.98
N TYR A 29 -8.80 11.46 -12.91
CA TYR A 29 -9.04 12.70 -12.17
C TYR A 29 -7.74 13.49 -12.02
N PRO A 30 -7.30 14.24 -13.04
CA PRO A 30 -6.02 14.96 -13.03
C PRO A 30 -5.84 15.92 -11.85
N GLU A 31 -6.93 16.54 -11.40
CA GLU A 31 -6.94 17.50 -10.28
C GLU A 31 -7.18 16.83 -8.89
N ALA A 32 -7.16 15.49 -8.84
CA ALA A 32 -7.40 14.81 -7.57
C ALA A 32 -6.23 14.96 -6.59
N GLU A 33 -6.56 15.20 -5.33
CA GLU A 33 -5.65 15.13 -4.19
C GLU A 33 -5.92 13.86 -3.39
N PHE A 34 -4.85 13.23 -2.93
CA PHE A 34 -4.94 11.98 -2.19
C PHE A 34 -4.67 12.19 -0.70
N THR A 35 -5.59 11.69 0.13
CA THR A 35 -5.35 11.44 1.55
C THR A 35 -5.12 9.95 1.75
N ILE A 36 -3.98 9.59 2.31
CA ILE A 36 -3.63 8.19 2.57
C ILE A 36 -3.98 7.82 4.01
N VAL A 37 -4.72 6.73 4.18
CA VAL A 37 -5.02 6.11 5.48
C VAL A 37 -4.26 4.80 5.57
N GLY A 38 -3.23 4.75 6.39
CA GLY A 38 -2.35 3.57 6.46
C GLY A 38 -1.43 3.52 7.67
N PRO A 39 -0.60 2.47 7.79
CA PRO A 39 0.46 2.40 8.78
C PRO A 39 1.48 3.54 8.62
N ASP A 40 2.24 3.82 9.68
CA ASP A 40 3.19 4.94 9.70
C ASP A 40 4.26 4.87 8.59
N PHE A 41 4.71 3.67 8.22
CA PHE A 41 5.68 3.48 7.14
C PHE A 41 5.20 4.03 5.78
N VAL A 42 3.89 4.12 5.56
CA VAL A 42 3.33 4.60 4.28
C VAL A 42 3.69 6.06 4.03
N ARG A 43 3.85 6.85 5.09
CA ARG A 43 4.30 8.25 4.99
C ARG A 43 5.71 8.34 4.40
N GLU A 44 6.62 7.51 4.87
CA GLU A 44 7.99 7.48 4.34
C GLU A 44 8.04 6.89 2.92
N LEU A 45 7.23 5.84 2.66
CA LEU A 45 7.15 5.20 1.36
C LEU A 45 6.72 6.17 0.24
N PHE A 46 5.74 7.02 0.52
CA PHE A 46 5.20 7.97 -0.45
C PHE A 46 5.64 9.42 -0.22
N LYS A 47 6.69 9.63 0.53
CA LYS A 47 7.21 10.95 0.91
C LYS A 47 7.42 11.91 -0.28
N TYR A 48 7.80 11.37 -1.42
CA TYR A 48 8.09 12.14 -2.64
C TYR A 48 6.97 12.09 -3.67
N ASP A 49 5.80 11.59 -3.30
CA ASP A 49 4.65 11.58 -4.20
C ASP A 49 3.82 12.86 -4.05
N PRO A 50 3.90 13.80 -5.03
CA PRO A 50 3.24 15.11 -4.92
C PRO A 50 1.70 15.02 -4.98
N ARG A 51 1.14 13.87 -5.33
CA ARG A 51 -0.31 13.66 -5.36
C ARG A 51 -0.90 13.55 -3.97
N ILE A 52 -0.06 13.20 -2.97
CA ILE A 52 -0.49 12.90 -1.60
C ILE A 52 -0.29 14.15 -0.75
N THR A 53 -1.39 14.72 -0.30
CA THR A 53 -1.41 15.95 0.49
C THR A 53 -1.60 15.72 1.98
N HIS A 54 -2.18 14.57 2.36
CA HIS A 54 -2.44 14.27 3.77
C HIS A 54 -2.27 12.77 4.10
N TYR A 55 -1.94 12.50 5.37
CA TYR A 55 -1.79 11.15 5.91
C TYR A 55 -2.55 10.99 7.22
N ILE A 56 -3.38 9.96 7.30
CA ILE A 56 -4.07 9.53 8.51
C ILE A 56 -3.46 8.20 8.95
N THR A 57 -2.81 8.19 10.11
CA THR A 57 -2.18 6.98 10.65
C THR A 57 -3.23 5.95 11.08
N PHE A 58 -3.12 4.74 10.55
CA PHE A 58 -3.88 3.58 10.96
C PHE A 58 -2.95 2.59 11.66
N PRO A 59 -2.94 2.51 13.00
CA PRO A 59 -1.97 1.71 13.74
C PRO A 59 -2.15 0.21 13.52
N LEU A 60 -1.04 -0.52 13.38
CA LEU A 60 -1.05 -1.99 13.15
C LEU A 60 -1.28 -2.82 14.41
N LYS A 61 -1.25 -2.24 15.61
CA LYS A 61 -1.42 -2.97 16.87
C LYS A 61 -2.72 -3.79 16.86
N ARG A 62 -2.62 -5.06 17.27
CA ARG A 62 -3.72 -6.03 17.23
C ARG A 62 -4.93 -5.63 18.09
N LYS A 63 -4.68 -5.05 19.28
CA LYS A 63 -5.73 -4.51 20.16
C LYS A 63 -5.71 -2.98 20.07
N LYS A 64 -6.73 -2.39 19.47
CA LYS A 64 -6.91 -0.94 19.37
C LYS A 64 -7.98 -0.48 20.34
N LYS A 65 -7.74 0.65 21.01
CA LYS A 65 -8.76 1.29 21.84
C LYS A 65 -9.83 1.89 20.93
N LEU A 66 -11.07 1.91 21.37
CA LEU A 66 -12.19 2.52 20.64
C LEU A 66 -11.91 3.99 20.30
N SER A 67 -11.23 4.70 21.19
CA SER A 67 -10.78 6.08 20.98
C SER A 67 -9.91 6.27 19.74
N THR A 68 -9.11 5.25 19.37
CA THR A 68 -8.28 5.29 18.16
C THR A 68 -9.14 5.31 16.90
N TYR A 69 -10.19 4.48 16.86
CA TYR A 69 -11.13 4.47 15.73
C TYR A 69 -11.90 5.78 15.60
N TRP A 70 -12.35 6.34 16.73
CA TRP A 70 -13.02 7.66 16.74
C TRP A 70 -12.10 8.79 16.28
N LYS A 71 -10.81 8.72 16.62
CA LYS A 71 -9.82 9.67 16.07
C LYS A 71 -9.75 9.59 14.55
N ILE A 72 -9.64 8.36 14.00
CA ILE A 72 -9.60 8.16 12.55
C ILE A 72 -10.89 8.69 11.89
N VAL A 73 -12.07 8.37 12.42
CA VAL A 73 -13.34 8.86 11.90
C VAL A 73 -13.38 10.39 11.90
N ARG A 74 -12.89 11.03 12.95
CA ARG A 74 -12.84 12.50 13.04
C ARG A 74 -11.92 13.10 11.97
N GLU A 75 -10.75 12.49 11.75
CA GLU A 75 -9.83 12.94 10.69
C GLU A 75 -10.44 12.73 9.29
N LEU A 76 -11.07 11.57 9.03
CA LEU A 76 -11.78 11.31 7.78
C LEU A 76 -12.88 12.34 7.49
N ARG A 77 -13.64 12.74 8.51
CA ARG A 77 -14.68 13.78 8.37
C ARG A 77 -14.11 15.13 7.96
N LYS A 78 -12.94 15.51 8.50
CA LYS A 78 -12.27 16.77 8.14
C LYS A 78 -11.83 16.78 6.67
N GLU A 79 -11.44 15.61 6.13
CA GLU A 79 -11.02 15.49 4.73
C GLU A 79 -12.17 15.74 3.74
N ASN A 80 -13.41 15.49 4.13
CA ASN A 80 -14.58 15.63 3.26
C ASN A 80 -14.42 14.90 1.92
N GLY A 81 -13.96 13.61 1.99
CA GLY A 81 -13.62 12.82 0.82
C GLY A 81 -14.79 12.53 -0.10
N GLU A 82 -14.57 12.69 -1.40
CA GLU A 82 -15.57 12.38 -2.42
C GLU A 82 -15.57 10.91 -2.81
N LEU A 83 -14.41 10.27 -2.79
CA LEU A 83 -14.22 8.85 -3.10
C LEU A 83 -13.27 8.23 -2.08
N GLY A 84 -13.69 7.12 -1.49
CA GLY A 84 -12.88 6.25 -0.66
C GLY A 84 -12.50 4.97 -1.42
N VAL A 85 -11.21 4.72 -1.62
CA VAL A 85 -10.71 3.49 -2.22
C VAL A 85 -10.10 2.62 -1.13
N ILE A 86 -10.74 1.48 -0.82
CA ILE A 86 -10.42 0.67 0.35
C ILE A 86 -9.80 -0.66 -0.07
N PHE A 87 -8.46 -0.70 -0.11
CA PHE A 87 -7.71 -1.89 -0.52
C PHE A 87 -7.66 -3.00 0.54
N VAL A 88 -7.80 -2.64 1.82
CA VAL A 88 -7.84 -3.64 2.91
C VAL A 88 -9.24 -4.24 3.00
N ASN A 89 -9.33 -5.57 2.97
CA ASN A 89 -10.61 -6.28 2.91
C ASN A 89 -11.30 -6.48 4.27
N THR A 90 -11.06 -5.61 5.26
CA THR A 90 -11.65 -5.74 6.60
C THR A 90 -12.96 -4.95 6.73
N PHE A 91 -13.93 -5.53 7.44
CA PHE A 91 -15.18 -4.86 7.80
C PHE A 91 -14.95 -3.49 8.45
N ILE A 92 -14.02 -3.43 9.42
CA ILE A 92 -13.74 -2.20 10.16
C ILE A 92 -13.25 -1.07 9.25
N SER A 93 -12.49 -1.36 8.19
CA SER A 93 -12.02 -0.33 7.26
C SER A 93 -13.18 0.32 6.50
N ALA A 94 -14.13 -0.48 6.02
CA ALA A 94 -15.32 0.04 5.34
C ALA A 94 -16.21 0.84 6.31
N LEU A 95 -16.41 0.32 7.53
CA LEU A 95 -17.20 1.00 8.57
C LEU A 95 -16.63 2.37 8.93
N LEU A 96 -15.31 2.48 9.11
CA LEU A 96 -14.66 3.75 9.43
C LEU A 96 -14.82 4.79 8.33
N PHE A 97 -14.72 4.39 7.07
CA PHE A 97 -14.94 5.27 5.93
C PHE A 97 -16.39 5.74 5.85
N ARG A 98 -17.36 4.84 6.10
CA ARG A 98 -18.77 5.20 6.16
C ARG A 98 -19.09 6.18 7.31
N LEU A 99 -18.58 5.91 8.52
CA LEU A 99 -18.70 6.80 9.68
C LEU A 99 -17.92 8.11 9.48
N GLY A 100 -16.83 8.07 8.71
CA GLY A 100 -16.04 9.23 8.29
C GLY A 100 -16.72 10.13 7.26
N ASN A 101 -17.95 9.78 6.84
CA ASN A 101 -18.73 10.54 5.88
C ASN A 101 -18.06 10.72 4.51
N VAL A 102 -17.27 9.71 4.07
CA VAL A 102 -16.75 9.65 2.71
C VAL A 102 -17.91 9.36 1.77
N LYS A 103 -18.12 10.18 0.74
CA LYS A 103 -19.36 10.20 -0.06
C LYS A 103 -19.61 8.89 -0.81
N LYS A 104 -18.58 8.33 -1.45
CA LYS A 104 -18.63 7.04 -2.14
C LYS A 104 -17.47 6.17 -1.71
N ASN A 105 -17.72 4.91 -1.42
CA ASN A 105 -16.70 3.98 -0.97
C ASN A 105 -16.65 2.75 -1.89
N ILE A 106 -15.46 2.45 -2.41
CA ILE A 106 -15.22 1.28 -3.25
C ILE A 106 -14.22 0.31 -2.61
N GLY A 107 -14.45 -0.97 -2.80
CA GLY A 107 -13.60 -2.04 -2.27
C GLY A 107 -14.15 -3.40 -2.63
N TYR A 108 -13.35 -4.44 -2.55
CA TYR A 108 -13.81 -5.80 -2.83
C TYR A 108 -14.80 -6.31 -1.79
N ASN A 109 -15.80 -7.09 -2.23
CA ASN A 109 -16.78 -7.74 -1.35
C ASN A 109 -16.13 -8.88 -0.56
N ARG A 110 -15.76 -8.60 0.69
CA ARG A 110 -15.15 -9.55 1.63
C ARG A 110 -15.62 -9.26 3.05
N GLU A 111 -15.54 -10.26 3.92
CA GLU A 111 -15.90 -10.15 5.34
C GLU A 111 -17.30 -9.52 5.60
N GLY A 112 -18.25 -9.73 4.69
CA GLY A 112 -19.62 -9.23 4.82
C GLY A 112 -19.76 -7.71 4.74
N ARG A 113 -18.77 -6.98 4.23
CA ARG A 113 -18.75 -5.49 4.20
C ARG A 113 -19.42 -4.86 2.98
N GLY A 114 -19.94 -5.68 2.04
CA GLY A 114 -20.48 -5.18 0.77
C GLY A 114 -21.53 -4.09 0.93
N PHE A 115 -22.41 -4.17 1.94
CA PHE A 115 -23.46 -3.18 2.21
C PHE A 115 -22.92 -1.81 2.73
N LEU A 116 -21.66 -1.75 3.15
CA LEU A 116 -20.98 -0.50 3.54
C LEU A 116 -20.30 0.21 2.37
N LEU A 117 -20.23 -0.45 1.22
CA LEU A 117 -19.56 0.03 0.01
C LEU A 117 -20.59 0.38 -1.06
N ASP A 118 -20.31 1.44 -1.81
CA ASP A 118 -21.15 1.87 -2.93
C ASP A 118 -20.80 1.10 -4.23
N PHE A 119 -19.61 0.50 -4.28
CA PHE A 119 -19.17 -0.43 -5.31
C PHE A 119 -18.31 -1.53 -4.69
N SER A 120 -18.73 -2.79 -4.82
CA SER A 120 -18.11 -3.92 -4.14
C SER A 120 -18.09 -5.20 -4.99
N PRO A 121 -17.24 -5.25 -6.03
CA PRO A 121 -17.11 -6.43 -6.86
C PRO A 121 -16.45 -7.60 -6.10
N GLU A 122 -16.65 -8.81 -6.60
CA GLU A 122 -15.93 -9.98 -6.13
C GLU A 122 -14.46 -9.96 -6.60
N ILE A 123 -13.57 -10.56 -5.82
CA ILE A 123 -12.16 -10.66 -6.20
C ILE A 123 -12.02 -11.69 -7.33
N ASN A 124 -11.52 -11.27 -8.47
CA ASN A 124 -11.12 -12.19 -9.51
C ASN A 124 -9.71 -12.73 -9.24
N TYR A 125 -9.62 -13.97 -8.78
CA TYR A 125 -8.35 -14.65 -8.46
C TYR A 125 -7.55 -15.09 -9.69
N HIS A 126 -8.14 -15.11 -10.88
CA HIS A 126 -7.43 -15.40 -12.13
C HIS A 126 -6.59 -14.22 -12.61
N LYS A 127 -6.89 -13.00 -12.16
CA LYS A 127 -6.09 -11.82 -12.47
C LYS A 127 -4.82 -11.78 -11.62
N HIS A 128 -3.72 -11.31 -12.20
CA HIS A 128 -2.46 -11.17 -11.48
C HIS A 128 -2.62 -10.30 -10.23
N TYR A 129 -1.98 -10.70 -9.14
CA TYR A 129 -2.15 -10.09 -7.83
C TYR A 129 -1.87 -8.58 -7.82
N ILE A 130 -0.79 -8.14 -8.50
CA ILE A 130 -0.40 -6.73 -8.59
C ILE A 130 -1.50 -5.87 -9.20
N ASN A 131 -2.18 -6.39 -10.22
CA ASN A 131 -3.18 -5.64 -10.96
C ASN A 131 -4.55 -5.56 -10.25
N ARG A 132 -4.79 -6.37 -9.21
CA ARG A 132 -6.10 -6.39 -8.52
C ARG A 132 -6.53 -5.02 -8.01
N TYR A 133 -5.59 -4.25 -7.47
CA TYR A 133 -5.90 -2.91 -6.96
C TYR A 133 -6.31 -1.94 -8.07
N ALA A 134 -5.61 -1.97 -9.19
CA ALA A 134 -5.95 -1.14 -10.36
C ALA A 134 -7.26 -1.61 -11.01
N PHE A 135 -7.51 -2.92 -11.08
CA PHE A 135 -8.77 -3.47 -11.58
C PHE A 135 -9.99 -3.02 -10.78
N LEU A 136 -9.89 -2.94 -9.44
CA LEU A 136 -10.98 -2.44 -8.61
C LEU A 136 -11.47 -1.07 -9.08
N PHE A 137 -10.54 -0.15 -9.29
CA PHE A 137 -10.89 1.19 -9.74
C PHE A 137 -11.32 1.21 -11.20
N ASN A 138 -10.66 0.45 -12.08
CA ASN A 138 -11.02 0.38 -13.49
C ASN A 138 -12.43 -0.18 -13.69
N GLU A 139 -12.81 -1.22 -12.95
CA GLU A 139 -14.18 -1.76 -12.95
C GLU A 139 -15.20 -0.72 -12.44
N TYR A 140 -14.86 0.04 -11.42
CA TYR A 140 -15.70 1.12 -10.90
C TYR A 140 -16.01 2.20 -11.94
N ILE A 141 -15.07 2.51 -12.83
CA ILE A 141 -15.23 3.49 -13.91
C ILE A 141 -15.66 2.83 -15.25
N GLY A 142 -16.16 1.60 -15.24
CA GLY A 142 -16.69 0.89 -16.41
C GLY A 142 -15.63 0.27 -17.32
N ASN A 143 -14.49 -0.13 -16.81
CA ASN A 143 -13.37 -0.75 -17.55
C ASN A 143 -12.83 0.13 -18.70
N LYS A 144 -12.73 1.42 -18.44
CA LYS A 144 -12.32 2.44 -19.42
C LYS A 144 -10.91 2.20 -19.97
N TYR A 145 -10.00 1.64 -19.15
CA TYR A 145 -8.61 1.47 -19.50
C TYR A 145 -8.30 0.01 -19.83
N VAL A 146 -7.85 -0.24 -21.04
CA VAL A 146 -7.43 -1.58 -21.51
C VAL A 146 -6.09 -1.98 -20.91
N TYR A 147 -5.15 -1.02 -20.86
CA TYR A 147 -3.83 -1.21 -20.29
C TYR A 147 -3.76 -0.51 -18.92
N LEU A 148 -3.27 -1.25 -17.93
CA LEU A 148 -3.08 -0.72 -16.59
C LEU A 148 -1.67 -0.14 -16.45
N PRO A 149 -1.50 0.93 -15.69
CA PRO A 149 -0.17 1.49 -15.40
C PRO A 149 0.75 0.47 -14.73
N GLU A 150 2.05 0.63 -14.94
CA GLU A 150 3.07 -0.18 -14.28
C GLU A 150 3.29 0.26 -12.82
N LEU A 151 3.95 -0.60 -12.04
CA LEU A 151 4.41 -0.26 -10.70
C LEU A 151 5.38 0.93 -10.76
N SER A 152 5.09 1.96 -10.00
CA SER A 152 5.92 3.16 -9.96
C SER A 152 5.94 3.75 -8.55
N LEU A 153 7.13 3.85 -7.97
CA LEU A 153 7.36 4.55 -6.71
C LEU A 153 8.18 5.80 -6.99
N ARG A 154 7.66 6.95 -6.56
CA ARG A 154 8.36 8.23 -6.75
C ARG A 154 9.47 8.39 -5.72
N HIS A 155 10.65 8.77 -6.18
CA HIS A 155 11.83 8.99 -5.35
C HIS A 155 12.64 10.18 -5.84
N THR A 156 13.57 10.68 -5.04
CA THR A 156 14.41 11.85 -5.39
C THR A 156 15.46 11.58 -6.46
N GLY A 157 15.70 10.31 -6.81
CA GLY A 157 16.82 9.93 -7.67
C GLY A 157 18.19 9.97 -6.98
N GLN A 158 18.28 10.47 -5.74
CA GLN A 158 19.52 10.45 -4.99
C GLN A 158 19.84 9.03 -4.52
N LYS A 159 21.03 8.54 -4.89
CA LYS A 159 21.56 7.29 -4.35
C LYS A 159 21.96 7.52 -2.89
N THR A 160 21.30 6.83 -1.97
CA THR A 160 21.62 6.87 -0.52
C THR A 160 22.81 5.99 -0.16
N PHE A 161 23.21 5.09 -1.05
CA PHE A 161 24.35 4.20 -0.84
C PHE A 161 25.35 4.37 -1.97
N GLN A 162 26.62 4.58 -1.59
CA GLN A 162 27.75 4.46 -2.51
C GLN A 162 28.31 3.05 -2.37
N PHE A 163 28.27 2.30 -3.45
CA PHE A 163 28.90 0.98 -3.48
C PHE A 163 30.34 1.14 -3.97
N ASP A 164 31.27 0.44 -3.34
CA ASP A 164 32.58 0.26 -3.90
C ASP A 164 32.46 -0.59 -5.18
N ASN A 165 32.72 0.04 -6.32
CA ASN A 165 32.60 -0.62 -7.62
C ASN A 165 33.78 -1.55 -7.95
N SER A 166 34.80 -1.64 -7.08
CA SER A 166 35.94 -2.55 -7.26
C SER A 166 35.53 -4.03 -7.12
N HIS A 167 34.45 -4.29 -6.38
CA HIS A 167 33.91 -5.63 -6.14
C HIS A 167 32.42 -5.69 -6.42
N LYS A 168 31.91 -6.85 -6.83
CA LYS A 168 30.47 -7.09 -7.00
C LYS A 168 29.79 -7.04 -5.64
N THR A 169 28.71 -6.27 -5.51
CA THR A 169 27.91 -6.17 -4.29
C THR A 169 26.70 -7.11 -4.37
N ILE A 170 26.50 -7.90 -3.32
CA ILE A 170 25.35 -8.78 -3.15
C ILE A 170 24.55 -8.29 -1.96
N ALA A 171 23.27 -7.93 -2.21
CA ALA A 171 22.31 -7.66 -1.15
C ALA A 171 21.66 -8.97 -0.69
N LEU A 172 21.71 -9.26 0.61
CA LEU A 172 21.21 -10.49 1.21
C LEU A 172 20.07 -10.17 2.17
N TYR A 173 18.93 -10.81 1.97
CA TYR A 173 17.82 -10.79 2.91
C TYR A 173 17.59 -12.20 3.47
N LEU A 174 18.10 -12.47 4.66
CA LEU A 174 18.11 -13.80 5.27
C LEU A 174 16.88 -14.06 6.17
N GLY A 175 15.89 -13.17 6.15
CA GLY A 175 14.63 -13.36 6.85
C GLY A 175 14.17 -12.14 7.65
N GLY A 176 12.88 -12.07 7.98
CA GLY A 176 12.26 -10.97 8.70
C GLY A 176 11.97 -11.29 10.15
N GLU A 177 11.85 -10.26 10.97
CA GLU A 177 11.40 -10.36 12.35
C GLU A 177 10.06 -11.10 12.47
N ASN A 178 9.93 -11.91 13.50
CA ASN A 178 8.69 -12.58 13.95
C ASN A 178 8.11 -13.69 13.05
N LYS A 179 8.90 -14.31 12.15
CA LYS A 179 8.43 -15.47 11.38
C LYS A 179 9.55 -16.49 11.19
N GLU A 180 9.80 -17.33 12.18
CA GLU A 180 10.83 -18.39 12.15
C GLU A 180 10.79 -19.24 10.87
N PHE A 181 9.59 -19.56 10.36
CA PHE A 181 9.42 -20.34 9.13
C PHE A 181 9.81 -19.59 7.82
N ARG A 182 10.13 -18.27 7.91
CA ARG A 182 10.62 -17.46 6.79
C ARG A 182 12.07 -17.03 6.98
N LYS A 183 12.69 -17.44 8.07
CA LYS A 183 14.09 -17.14 8.36
C LYS A 183 14.96 -18.20 7.70
N TYR A 184 16.00 -17.77 7.00
CA TYR A 184 17.04 -18.69 6.55
C TYR A 184 17.78 -19.21 7.79
N PRO A 185 18.02 -20.55 7.93
CA PRO A 185 18.63 -21.09 9.14
C PRO A 185 19.99 -20.45 9.43
N ASP A 186 20.22 -20.06 10.69
CA ASP A 186 21.38 -19.25 11.09
C ASP A 186 22.71 -19.92 10.75
N GLU A 187 22.81 -21.25 10.93
CA GLU A 187 24.01 -22.02 10.58
C GLU A 187 24.37 -21.94 9.10
N TYR A 188 23.36 -22.04 8.21
CA TYR A 188 23.57 -21.90 6.76
C TYR A 188 23.79 -20.45 6.34
N ALA A 189 23.18 -19.49 7.04
CA ALA A 189 23.42 -18.08 6.82
C ALA A 189 24.89 -17.72 7.05
N VAL A 190 25.46 -18.17 8.17
CA VAL A 190 26.86 -17.96 8.50
C VAL A 190 27.80 -18.60 7.48
N GLN A 191 27.49 -19.83 7.04
CA GLN A 191 28.28 -20.52 6.01
C GLN A 191 28.23 -19.77 4.67
N LEU A 192 27.04 -19.33 4.24
CA LEU A 192 26.85 -18.56 3.02
C LEU A 192 27.65 -17.24 3.05
N LEU A 193 27.52 -16.48 4.14
CA LEU A 193 28.24 -15.21 4.31
C LEU A 193 29.77 -15.42 4.24
N ARG A 194 30.31 -16.45 4.91
CA ARG A 194 31.73 -16.80 4.84
C ARG A 194 32.18 -17.16 3.43
N LEU A 195 31.37 -17.95 2.70
CA LEU A 195 31.67 -18.33 1.34
C LEU A 195 31.74 -17.12 0.40
N LEU A 196 30.72 -16.25 0.46
CA LEU A 196 30.66 -15.05 -0.37
C LEU A 196 31.79 -14.06 -0.05
N ASN A 197 32.10 -13.87 1.22
CA ASN A 197 33.22 -13.02 1.64
C ASN A 197 34.57 -13.54 1.13
N ARG A 198 34.80 -14.87 1.17
CA ARG A 198 36.03 -15.48 0.62
C ARG A 198 36.16 -15.29 -0.90
N GLN A 199 35.06 -15.14 -1.62
CA GLN A 199 35.04 -14.87 -3.05
C GLN A 199 35.17 -13.38 -3.41
N GLY A 200 35.35 -12.52 -2.41
CA GLY A 200 35.58 -11.09 -2.60
C GLY A 200 34.32 -10.29 -2.96
N TYR A 201 33.13 -10.76 -2.62
CA TYR A 201 31.91 -9.97 -2.78
C TYR A 201 31.76 -8.95 -1.62
N ASN A 202 31.31 -7.75 -1.96
CA ASN A 202 30.77 -6.82 -0.97
C ASN A 202 29.38 -7.33 -0.55
N LEU A 203 29.13 -7.43 0.76
CA LEU A 203 27.86 -7.92 1.30
C LEU A 203 27.08 -6.75 1.93
N LEU A 204 25.76 -6.69 1.65
CA LEU A 204 24.82 -5.70 2.17
C LEU A 204 23.61 -6.40 2.83
#